data_7c41d49c85b2b1caaea30ef50f616371
#
_entry.id   7c41d49c85b2b1caaea30ef50f616371
#
_cell.length_a   1.000
_cell.length_b   1.000
_cell.length_c   1.000
_cell.angle_alpha   90.00
_cell.angle_beta   90.00
_cell.angle_gamma   90.00
#
_symmetry.space_group_name_H-M   'P 1'
#
loop_
_entity.id
_entity.type
_entity.pdbx_description
1 polymer ?
#
loop_
_entity_poly.entity_id
_entity_poly.type
_entity_poly.pdbx_seq_one_letter_code
_entity_poly.pdbx_strand_id
1 'polypeptide(L)'
;VAYIAGEEAIDQLRMRAERLGLAKSPVQLAAATSVRDIVTTLDDPTIDAGVVIIDSIQTMFVDSLDSAPGTVTQVRASAQELIRLAKRRGFSVILVGHVTKDGQIAGPRVLEHMVDSVLYFEGERSHQFRILRAVKNRFGPTDEIGVFEMSDAGLMEVTNPSALFLANRGAGGDISGSAVFAGLEGSRPVL
;
A
#
# COMPACT_ATOMS: atom_id res chain seq x y z
N VAL A 1 -5.96 -8.50 12.95
CA VAL A 1 -5.86 -7.37 12.02
C VAL A 1 -7.17 -6.62 11.99
N ALA A 2 -7.13 -5.29 12.09
CA ALA A 2 -8.30 -4.42 11.87
C ALA A 2 -8.14 -3.66 10.54
N TYR A 3 -9.18 -3.65 9.72
CA TYR A 3 -9.22 -2.95 8.44
C TYR A 3 -10.33 -1.90 8.48
N ILE A 4 -9.96 -0.64 8.33
CA ILE A 4 -10.86 0.50 8.36
C ILE A 4 -11.02 1.03 6.93
N ALA A 5 -12.23 0.84 6.37
CA ALA A 5 -12.57 1.31 5.05
C ALA A 5 -13.17 2.72 5.10
N GLY A 6 -12.60 3.64 4.37
CA GLY A 6 -13.12 5.00 4.22
C GLY A 6 -13.86 5.24 2.91
N GLU A 7 -13.72 4.34 1.94
CA GLU A 7 -14.30 4.52 0.60
C GLU A 7 -15.33 3.44 0.24
N GLU A 8 -15.09 2.20 0.65
CA GLU A 8 -15.91 1.07 0.27
C GLU A 8 -16.84 0.62 1.40
N ALA A 9 -18.03 0.17 1.03
CA ALA A 9 -18.95 -0.45 1.97
C ALA A 9 -18.43 -1.85 2.39
N ILE A 10 -18.74 -2.25 3.61
CA ILE A 10 -18.32 -3.54 4.19
C ILE A 10 -18.75 -4.73 3.31
N ASP A 11 -19.94 -4.68 2.72
CA ASP A 11 -20.42 -5.78 1.87
C ASP A 11 -19.63 -5.91 0.57
N GLN A 12 -19.11 -4.81 0.01
CA GLN A 12 -18.22 -4.85 -1.16
C GLN A 12 -16.88 -5.50 -0.81
N LEU A 13 -16.35 -5.18 0.36
CA LEU A 13 -15.12 -5.83 0.87
C LEU A 13 -15.32 -7.32 1.12
N ARG A 14 -16.48 -7.72 1.68
CA ARG A 14 -16.83 -9.13 1.88
C ARG A 14 -16.92 -9.90 0.57
N MET A 15 -17.63 -9.37 -0.42
CA MET A 15 -17.73 -10.00 -1.75
C MET A 15 -16.35 -10.14 -2.41
N ARG A 16 -15.47 -9.14 -2.26
CA ARG A 16 -14.09 -9.23 -2.75
C ARG A 16 -13.30 -10.32 -2.01
N ALA A 17 -13.41 -10.38 -0.69
CA ALA A 17 -12.76 -11.40 0.13
C ALA A 17 -13.24 -12.82 -0.22
N GLU A 18 -14.54 -13.00 -0.48
CA GLU A 18 -15.10 -14.28 -0.94
C GLU A 18 -14.51 -14.71 -2.28
N ARG A 19 -14.47 -13.80 -3.26
CA ARG A 19 -13.87 -14.06 -4.57
C ARG A 19 -12.40 -14.47 -4.50
N LEU A 20 -11.66 -13.90 -3.56
CA LEU A 20 -10.24 -14.19 -3.33
C LEU A 20 -10.00 -15.37 -2.39
N GLY A 21 -11.06 -16.06 -1.93
CA GLY A 21 -10.94 -17.17 -0.98
C GLY A 21 -10.57 -16.75 0.45
N LEU A 22 -10.69 -15.45 0.78
CA LEU A 22 -10.29 -14.86 2.05
C LEU A 22 -11.43 -14.66 3.05
N ALA A 23 -12.63 -15.17 2.77
CA ALA A 23 -13.83 -14.97 3.61
C ALA A 23 -13.68 -15.43 5.06
N LYS A 24 -12.76 -16.38 5.34
CA LYS A 24 -12.47 -16.90 6.69
C LYS A 24 -11.25 -16.26 7.34
N SER A 25 -10.65 -15.26 6.73
CA SER A 25 -9.49 -14.57 7.29
C SER A 25 -9.88 -13.83 8.59
N PRO A 26 -9.05 -13.87 9.63
CA PRO A 26 -9.33 -13.24 10.93
C PRO A 26 -9.10 -11.73 10.87
N VAL A 27 -9.83 -11.04 9.99
CA VAL A 27 -9.78 -9.59 9.79
C VAL A 27 -11.08 -8.98 10.31
N GLN A 28 -10.97 -8.03 11.21
CA GLN A 28 -12.08 -7.21 11.66
C GLN A 28 -12.27 -6.05 10.67
N LEU A 29 -13.48 -5.91 10.12
CA LEU A 29 -13.81 -4.86 9.15
C LEU A 29 -14.64 -3.78 9.81
N ALA A 30 -14.30 -2.52 9.58
CA ALA A 30 -15.11 -1.37 9.96
C ALA A 30 -15.16 -0.35 8.81
N ALA A 31 -16.29 0.32 8.65
CA ALA A 31 -16.42 1.48 7.75
C ALA A 31 -16.48 2.75 8.61
N ALA A 32 -15.47 3.60 8.51
CA ALA A 32 -15.38 4.84 9.28
C ALA A 32 -14.44 5.83 8.58
N THR A 33 -14.75 7.12 8.71
CA THR A 33 -13.93 8.23 8.18
C THR A 33 -13.57 9.25 9.27
N SER A 34 -14.30 9.27 10.39
CA SER A 34 -13.99 10.12 11.55
C SER A 34 -12.80 9.55 12.31
N VAL A 35 -11.70 10.28 12.34
CA VAL A 35 -10.49 9.88 13.09
C VAL A 35 -10.77 9.77 14.58
N ARG A 36 -11.64 10.61 15.13
CA ARG A 36 -12.07 10.54 16.53
C ARG A 36 -12.70 9.19 16.85
N ASP A 37 -13.63 8.72 16.03
CA ASP A 37 -14.36 7.47 16.26
C ASP A 37 -13.42 6.27 16.10
N ILE A 38 -12.55 6.32 15.08
CA ILE A 38 -11.51 5.30 14.85
C ILE A 38 -10.58 5.21 16.07
N VAL A 39 -10.07 6.35 16.54
CA VAL A 39 -9.16 6.41 17.70
C VAL A 39 -9.86 5.91 18.95
N THR A 40 -11.10 6.32 19.19
CA THR A 40 -11.88 5.88 20.36
C THR A 40 -12.09 4.36 20.35
N THR A 41 -12.45 3.81 19.18
CA THR A 41 -12.66 2.37 19.03
C THR A 41 -11.36 1.58 19.21
N LEU A 42 -10.27 2.00 18.54
CA LEU A 42 -8.99 1.30 18.61
C LEU A 42 -8.26 1.49 19.94
N ASP A 43 -8.63 2.49 20.73
CA ASP A 43 -8.07 2.72 22.08
C ASP A 43 -8.74 1.85 23.15
N ASP A 44 -9.86 1.20 22.82
CA ASP A 44 -10.51 0.25 23.71
C ASP A 44 -9.59 -0.96 23.95
N PRO A 45 -9.28 -1.30 25.23
CA PRO A 45 -8.39 -2.40 25.58
C PRO A 45 -8.90 -3.78 25.15
N THR A 46 -10.18 -3.92 24.84
CA THR A 46 -10.76 -5.18 24.32
C THR A 46 -10.43 -5.43 22.86
N ILE A 47 -9.99 -4.39 22.12
CA ILE A 47 -9.55 -4.51 20.73
C ILE A 47 -8.07 -4.90 20.70
N ASP A 48 -7.82 -6.17 20.42
CA ASP A 48 -6.46 -6.72 20.25
C ASP A 48 -6.10 -6.80 18.75
N ALA A 49 -5.60 -5.70 18.22
CA ALA A 49 -5.16 -5.61 16.82
C ALA A 49 -3.65 -5.35 16.74
N GLY A 50 -2.85 -6.32 16.33
CA GLY A 50 -1.41 -6.12 16.10
C GLY A 50 -1.11 -5.30 14.83
N VAL A 51 -2.06 -5.25 13.87
CA VAL A 51 -1.96 -4.43 12.65
C VAL A 51 -3.29 -3.76 12.38
N VAL A 52 -3.25 -2.46 12.08
CA VAL A 52 -4.41 -1.66 11.66
C VAL A 52 -4.15 -1.12 10.25
N ILE A 53 -5.11 -1.29 9.35
CA ILE A 53 -5.06 -0.78 7.97
C ILE A 53 -6.11 0.31 7.82
N ILE A 54 -5.71 1.46 7.28
CA ILE A 54 -6.58 2.61 6.97
C ILE A 54 -6.62 2.77 5.46
N ASP A 55 -7.78 2.55 4.84
CA ASP A 55 -7.96 2.59 3.38
C ASP A 55 -9.18 3.46 2.99
N SER A 56 -8.93 4.71 2.56
CA SER A 56 -7.66 5.40 2.38
C SER A 56 -7.49 6.54 3.40
N ILE A 57 -6.26 6.97 3.61
CA ILE A 57 -5.97 8.11 4.49
C ILE A 57 -6.59 9.41 3.96
N GLN A 58 -6.84 9.53 2.66
CA GLN A 58 -7.46 10.71 2.05
C GLN A 58 -8.92 10.92 2.44
N THR A 59 -9.63 9.87 2.79
CA THR A 59 -11.04 9.96 3.21
C THR A 59 -11.21 10.28 4.69
N MET A 60 -10.12 10.17 5.46
CA MET A 60 -10.14 10.43 6.89
C MET A 60 -10.23 11.93 7.18
N PHE A 61 -10.91 12.28 8.25
CA PHE A 61 -11.02 13.67 8.71
C PHE A 61 -10.96 13.80 10.24
N VAL A 62 -10.46 14.96 10.67
CA VAL A 62 -10.42 15.41 12.06
C VAL A 62 -11.44 16.55 12.19
N ASP A 63 -12.45 16.38 13.04
CA ASP A 63 -13.59 17.30 13.17
C ASP A 63 -13.20 18.73 13.57
N SER A 64 -12.08 18.91 14.25
CA SER A 64 -11.63 20.23 14.71
C SER A 64 -11.00 21.09 13.62
N LEU A 65 -10.93 20.61 12.38
CA LEU A 65 -10.34 21.31 11.24
C LEU A 65 -11.40 21.66 10.21
N ASP A 66 -11.49 22.95 9.84
CA ASP A 66 -12.45 23.47 8.85
C ASP A 66 -12.09 23.12 7.38
N SER A 67 -11.12 22.25 7.16
CA SER A 67 -10.70 21.83 5.83
C SER A 67 -11.38 20.54 5.39
N ALA A 68 -11.67 20.41 4.08
CA ALA A 68 -12.30 19.22 3.53
C ALA A 68 -11.40 17.98 3.61
N PRO A 69 -11.96 16.75 3.72
CA PRO A 69 -11.22 15.50 3.58
C PRO A 69 -10.39 15.48 2.27
N GLY A 70 -9.24 14.82 2.29
CA GLY A 70 -8.32 14.75 1.15
C GLY A 70 -7.39 15.96 0.98
N THR A 71 -7.62 17.06 1.71
CA THR A 71 -6.66 18.17 1.75
C THR A 71 -5.40 17.79 2.50
N VAL A 72 -4.28 18.43 2.18
CA VAL A 72 -2.97 18.20 2.85
C VAL A 72 -3.10 18.36 4.37
N THR A 73 -3.86 19.35 4.83
CA THR A 73 -4.08 19.63 6.25
C THR A 73 -4.79 18.47 6.93
N GLN A 74 -5.89 17.97 6.36
CA GLN A 74 -6.64 16.85 6.91
C GLN A 74 -5.84 15.56 6.89
N VAL A 75 -5.22 15.23 5.77
CA VAL A 75 -4.40 14.00 5.62
C VAL A 75 -3.27 13.99 6.65
N ARG A 76 -2.59 15.13 6.85
CA ARG A 76 -1.53 15.25 7.84
C ARG A 76 -2.03 15.07 9.27
N ALA A 77 -3.12 15.74 9.64
CA ALA A 77 -3.67 15.67 10.98
C ALA A 77 -4.20 14.26 11.28
N SER A 78 -4.93 13.65 10.34
CA SER A 78 -5.44 12.29 10.45
C SER A 78 -4.31 11.29 10.66
N ALA A 79 -3.26 11.35 9.84
CA ALA A 79 -2.10 10.48 9.97
C ALA A 79 -1.39 10.68 11.32
N GLN A 80 -1.25 11.93 11.79
CA GLN A 80 -0.60 12.23 13.07
C GLN A 80 -1.33 11.59 14.25
N GLU A 81 -2.66 11.67 14.30
CA GLU A 81 -3.47 11.07 15.36
C GLU A 81 -3.37 9.54 15.34
N LEU A 82 -3.47 8.92 14.17
CA LEU A 82 -3.38 7.47 14.00
C LEU A 82 -1.98 6.93 14.37
N ILE A 83 -0.92 7.61 13.94
CA ILE A 83 0.46 7.26 14.30
C ILE A 83 0.68 7.40 15.81
N ARG A 84 0.15 8.45 16.44
CA ARG A 84 0.24 8.66 17.89
C ARG A 84 -0.45 7.53 18.65
N LEU A 85 -1.65 7.13 18.20
CA LEU A 85 -2.37 6.00 18.78
C LEU A 85 -1.59 4.69 18.62
N ALA A 86 -1.10 4.41 17.40
CA ALA A 86 -0.31 3.21 17.12
C ALA A 86 0.90 3.07 18.05
N LYS A 87 1.65 4.16 18.23
CA LYS A 87 2.81 4.20 19.17
C LYS A 87 2.40 3.98 20.62
N ARG A 88 1.27 4.54 21.05
CA ARG A 88 0.77 4.40 22.42
C ARG A 88 0.29 2.97 22.73
N ARG A 89 -0.42 2.36 21.76
CA ARG A 89 -1.01 1.03 21.90
C ARG A 89 -0.08 -0.12 21.48
N GLY A 90 1.00 0.17 20.77
CA GLY A 90 1.99 -0.81 20.35
C GLY A 90 1.60 -1.65 19.13
N PHE A 91 0.65 -1.20 18.29
CA PHE A 91 0.32 -1.86 17.04
C PHE A 91 0.99 -1.18 15.84
N SER A 92 1.12 -1.90 14.73
CA SER A 92 1.56 -1.33 13.46
C SER A 92 0.39 -0.72 12.70
N VAL A 93 0.57 0.47 12.11
CA VAL A 93 -0.45 1.09 11.25
C VAL A 93 0.03 1.15 9.81
N ILE A 94 -0.81 0.69 8.89
CA ILE A 94 -0.61 0.81 7.43
C ILE A 94 -1.60 1.87 6.92
N LEU A 95 -1.06 2.98 6.44
CA LEU A 95 -1.83 4.04 5.79
C LEU A 95 -1.81 3.82 4.29
N VAL A 96 -2.94 3.42 3.72
CA VAL A 96 -3.10 3.29 2.27
C VAL A 96 -3.40 4.67 1.70
N GLY A 97 -2.67 5.07 0.67
CA GLY A 97 -2.85 6.35 0.01
C GLY A 97 -2.87 6.20 -1.50
N HIS A 98 -3.68 7.01 -2.16
CA HIS A 98 -3.74 7.08 -3.61
C HIS A 98 -2.73 8.10 -4.15
N VAL A 99 -2.03 7.72 -5.23
CA VAL A 99 -1.19 8.64 -5.99
C VAL A 99 -2.03 9.39 -7.01
N THR A 100 -1.74 10.68 -7.22
CA THR A 100 -2.32 11.45 -8.33
C THR A 100 -1.75 10.97 -9.67
N LYS A 101 -2.36 11.41 -10.79
CA LYS A 101 -1.88 11.09 -12.15
C LYS A 101 -0.40 11.47 -12.38
N ASP A 102 0.12 12.41 -11.62
CA ASP A 102 1.51 12.87 -11.66
C ASP A 102 2.45 12.03 -10.75
N GLY A 103 1.98 10.90 -10.24
CA GLY A 103 2.74 10.03 -9.33
C GLY A 103 2.93 10.61 -7.93
N GLN A 104 2.24 11.72 -7.61
CA GLN A 104 2.25 12.32 -6.29
C GLN A 104 1.02 11.87 -5.51
N ILE A 105 1.20 11.47 -4.26
CA ILE A 105 0.10 11.23 -3.32
C ILE A 105 -0.56 12.60 -3.04
N ALA A 106 -1.86 12.73 -2.98
CA ALA A 106 -2.50 13.96 -2.49
C ALA A 106 -2.12 14.18 -1.02
N GLY A 107 -1.33 15.19 -0.74
CA GLY A 107 -0.74 15.44 0.58
C GLY A 107 0.54 14.65 0.91
N PRO A 108 1.44 14.33 -0.02
CA PRO A 108 2.24 13.10 -0.05
C PRO A 108 3.59 13.16 0.66
N ARG A 109 4.41 14.12 0.36
CA ARG A 109 5.75 14.25 0.97
C ARG A 109 5.70 14.46 2.48
N VAL A 110 4.57 14.97 2.97
CA VAL A 110 4.33 15.16 4.39
C VAL A 110 4.20 13.83 5.13
N LEU A 111 3.50 12.84 4.55
CA LEU A 111 3.36 11.51 5.14
C LEU A 111 4.67 10.72 5.13
N GLU A 112 5.48 10.86 4.08
CA GLU A 112 6.78 10.19 3.98
C GLU A 112 7.71 10.56 5.15
N HIS A 113 7.64 11.80 5.63
CA HIS A 113 8.43 12.22 6.79
C HIS A 113 7.88 11.73 8.13
N MET A 114 6.60 11.40 8.20
CA MET A 114 5.90 10.99 9.42
C MET A 114 5.95 9.49 9.70
N VAL A 115 6.14 8.67 8.65
CA VAL A 115 6.12 7.21 8.73
C VAL A 115 7.53 6.62 8.72
N ASP A 116 7.66 5.37 9.16
CA ASP A 116 8.95 4.67 9.24
C ASP A 116 9.33 4.01 7.92
N SER A 117 8.36 3.54 7.15
CA SER A 117 8.56 2.94 5.84
C SER A 117 7.55 3.49 4.85
N VAL A 118 7.98 3.62 3.58
CA VAL A 118 7.14 4.03 2.45
C VAL A 118 7.30 3.02 1.34
N LEU A 119 6.19 2.44 0.94
CA LEU A 119 6.12 1.46 -0.14
C LEU A 119 5.31 2.04 -1.29
N TYR A 120 5.83 1.97 -2.49
CA TYR A 120 5.08 2.27 -3.71
C TYR A 120 4.66 0.99 -4.39
N PHE A 121 3.38 0.94 -4.76
CA PHE A 121 2.80 -0.13 -5.54
C PHE A 121 2.53 0.40 -6.94
N GLU A 122 3.39 0.04 -7.88
CA GLU A 122 3.45 0.59 -9.22
C GLU A 122 2.94 -0.43 -10.24
N GLY A 123 2.36 0.05 -11.34
CA GLY A 123 1.99 -0.78 -12.47
C GLY A 123 1.04 -0.06 -13.42
N GLU A 124 1.27 -0.22 -14.70
CA GLU A 124 0.38 0.31 -15.74
C GLU A 124 -0.84 -0.62 -15.91
N ARG A 125 -1.99 -0.04 -16.27
CA ARG A 125 -3.22 -0.81 -16.50
C ARG A 125 -3.10 -1.81 -17.66
N SER A 126 -2.20 -1.53 -18.60
CA SER A 126 -1.91 -2.37 -19.78
C SER A 126 -1.01 -3.57 -19.48
N HIS A 127 -0.32 -3.58 -18.33
CA HIS A 127 0.59 -4.66 -17.95
C HIS A 127 -0.03 -5.51 -16.86
N GLN A 128 0.16 -6.83 -16.98
CA GLN A 128 -0.31 -7.78 -15.96
C GLN A 128 0.53 -7.76 -14.68
N PHE A 129 1.73 -7.15 -14.71
CA PHE A 129 2.61 -7.10 -13.56
C PHE A 129 2.44 -5.85 -12.72
N ARG A 130 2.69 -6.00 -11.41
CA ARG A 130 2.74 -4.94 -10.41
C ARG A 130 4.06 -5.04 -9.67
N ILE A 131 4.65 -3.88 -9.35
CA ILE A 131 5.93 -3.79 -8.64
C ILE A 131 5.68 -3.11 -7.31
N LEU A 132 6.07 -3.77 -6.23
CA LEU A 132 6.14 -3.20 -4.89
C LEU A 132 7.58 -2.77 -4.62
N ARG A 133 7.79 -1.50 -4.34
CA ARG A 133 9.11 -0.90 -4.11
C ARG A 133 9.14 -0.15 -2.80
N ALA A 134 10.20 -0.37 -2.01
CA ALA A 134 10.50 0.48 -0.87
C ALA A 134 11.18 1.77 -1.33
N VAL A 135 10.62 2.92 -0.93
CA VAL A 135 11.19 4.26 -1.21
C VAL A 135 11.86 4.81 0.05
N LYS A 136 11.36 4.41 1.20
CA LYS A 136 11.92 4.72 2.52
C LYS A 136 11.76 3.50 3.41
N ASN A 137 12.81 3.18 4.15
CA ASN A 137 12.75 2.12 5.15
C ASN A 137 13.75 2.44 6.28
N ARG A 138 13.25 2.69 7.50
CA ARG A 138 14.11 2.93 8.66
C ARG A 138 14.74 1.65 9.23
N PHE A 139 14.23 0.48 8.82
CA PHE A 139 14.60 -0.80 9.40
C PHE A 139 15.50 -1.64 8.49
N GLY A 140 15.79 -1.16 7.28
CA GLY A 140 16.61 -1.91 6.32
C GLY A 140 16.78 -1.18 4.98
N PRO A 141 17.32 -1.88 3.98
CA PRO A 141 17.57 -1.33 2.65
C PRO A 141 16.26 -0.99 1.90
N THR A 142 16.38 -0.27 0.79
CA THR A 142 15.26 0.13 -0.09
C THR A 142 15.42 -0.35 -1.53
N ASP A 143 16.48 -1.11 -1.81
CA ASP A 143 16.85 -1.61 -3.14
C ASP A 143 16.15 -2.92 -3.53
N GLU A 144 15.43 -3.54 -2.60
CA GLU A 144 14.62 -4.72 -2.88
C GLU A 144 13.27 -4.35 -3.52
N ILE A 145 12.82 -5.18 -4.46
CA ILE A 145 11.52 -5.05 -5.12
C ILE A 145 10.76 -6.37 -5.05
N GLY A 146 9.43 -6.29 -4.87
CA GLY A 146 8.51 -7.40 -5.06
C GLY A 146 7.81 -7.28 -6.41
N VAL A 147 7.75 -8.35 -7.19
CA VAL A 147 7.00 -8.38 -8.45
C VAL A 147 5.82 -9.32 -8.30
N PHE A 148 4.65 -8.84 -8.72
CA PHE A 148 3.39 -9.58 -8.66
C PHE A 148 2.71 -9.59 -10.02
N GLU A 149 2.10 -10.71 -10.36
CA GLU A 149 1.23 -10.85 -11.53
C GLU A 149 -0.23 -10.68 -11.10
N MET A 150 -0.99 -9.90 -11.86
CA MET A 150 -2.43 -9.75 -11.66
C MET A 150 -3.15 -10.89 -12.38
N SER A 151 -3.81 -11.75 -11.62
CA SER A 151 -4.63 -12.85 -12.12
C SER A 151 -6.08 -12.73 -11.65
N ASP A 152 -6.95 -13.61 -12.15
CA ASP A 152 -8.35 -13.70 -11.68
C ASP A 152 -8.44 -14.07 -10.19
N ALA A 153 -7.44 -14.78 -9.68
CA ALA A 153 -7.31 -15.12 -8.25
C ALA A 153 -6.69 -13.99 -7.40
N GLY A 154 -6.34 -12.86 -8.01
CA GLY A 154 -5.70 -11.71 -7.34
C GLY A 154 -4.22 -11.57 -7.70
N LEU A 155 -3.45 -11.00 -6.80
CA LEU A 155 -2.01 -10.80 -6.97
C LEU A 155 -1.25 -12.09 -6.61
N MET A 156 -0.46 -12.59 -7.57
CA MET A 156 0.39 -13.75 -7.42
C MET A 156 1.85 -13.30 -7.40
N GLU A 157 2.64 -13.77 -6.45
CA GLU A 157 4.06 -13.48 -6.38
C GLU A 157 4.82 -14.08 -7.57
N VAL A 158 5.70 -13.28 -8.17
CA VAL A 158 6.64 -13.72 -9.18
C VAL A 158 7.99 -13.96 -8.52
N THR A 159 8.30 -15.22 -8.24
CA THR A 159 9.50 -15.62 -7.50
C THR A 159 10.81 -15.42 -8.28
N ASN A 160 10.74 -15.37 -9.62
CA ASN A 160 11.90 -15.12 -10.48
C ASN A 160 11.57 -14.07 -11.57
N PRO A 161 11.60 -12.78 -11.23
CA PRO A 161 11.33 -11.71 -12.20
C PRO A 161 12.28 -11.73 -13.41
N SER A 162 13.56 -12.13 -13.19
CA SER A 162 14.56 -12.19 -14.27
C SER A 162 14.16 -13.18 -15.36
N ALA A 163 13.50 -14.27 -15.02
CA ALA A 163 13.01 -15.24 -16.00
C ALA A 163 11.99 -14.65 -16.97
N LEU A 164 11.16 -13.67 -16.51
CA LEU A 164 10.19 -12.99 -17.37
C LEU A 164 10.85 -12.17 -18.47
N PHE A 165 11.95 -11.49 -18.16
CA PHE A 165 12.68 -10.66 -19.10
C PHE A 165 13.59 -11.49 -20.04
N LEU A 166 13.99 -12.69 -19.60
CA LEU A 166 14.85 -13.57 -20.37
C LEU A 166 14.05 -14.59 -21.20
N ALA A 167 12.81 -14.94 -20.81
CA ALA A 167 11.98 -15.96 -21.46
C ALA A 167 11.64 -15.64 -22.93
N ASN A 168 11.55 -14.37 -23.31
CA ASN A 168 11.31 -13.96 -24.71
C ASN A 168 12.51 -14.24 -25.65
N ARG A 169 13.65 -14.64 -25.14
CA ARG A 169 14.82 -15.01 -25.94
C ARG A 169 14.86 -16.47 -26.36
N GLY A 170 14.14 -17.37 -25.65
CA GLY A 170 14.14 -18.80 -25.97
C GLY A 170 13.33 -19.23 -27.18
N ALA A 171 12.37 -18.40 -27.65
CA ALA A 171 11.48 -18.75 -28.76
C ALA A 171 11.91 -18.22 -30.14
N GLY A 172 12.94 -17.38 -30.22
CA GLY A 172 13.33 -16.66 -31.43
C GLY A 172 14.79 -16.80 -31.88
N GLY A 173 15.57 -17.73 -31.33
CA GLY A 173 16.99 -17.88 -31.66
C GLY A 173 17.85 -16.68 -31.21
N ASP A 174 19.08 -16.93 -30.87
CA ASP A 174 20.07 -15.88 -30.57
C ASP A 174 20.18 -14.90 -31.75
N ILE A 175 19.69 -13.66 -31.54
CA ILE A 175 19.95 -12.60 -32.49
C ILE A 175 21.44 -12.26 -32.36
N SER A 176 22.24 -12.65 -33.34
CA SER A 176 23.67 -12.36 -33.38
C SER A 176 23.93 -10.86 -33.18
N GLY A 177 24.73 -10.50 -32.20
CA GLY A 177 25.07 -9.11 -31.88
C GLY A 177 24.22 -8.47 -30.79
N SER A 178 23.28 -9.18 -30.17
CA SER A 178 22.52 -8.65 -29.02
C SER A 178 23.10 -9.14 -27.69
N ALA A 179 23.32 -8.24 -26.74
CA ALA A 179 23.70 -8.55 -25.37
C ALA A 179 22.68 -7.99 -24.39
N VAL A 180 22.40 -8.72 -23.30
CA VAL A 180 21.64 -8.16 -22.17
C VAL A 180 22.62 -7.43 -21.29
N PHE A 181 22.36 -6.18 -21.06
CA PHE A 181 23.07 -5.38 -20.09
C PHE A 181 22.16 -5.16 -18.88
N ALA A 182 22.57 -5.68 -17.74
CA ALA A 182 21.94 -5.33 -16.47
C ALA A 182 22.72 -4.19 -15.84
N GLY A 183 22.07 -3.05 -15.68
CA GLY A 183 22.67 -1.86 -15.10
C GLY A 183 21.84 -1.32 -13.93
N LEU A 184 22.38 -0.33 -13.24
CA LEU A 184 21.69 0.45 -12.22
C LEU A 184 21.62 1.90 -12.67
N GLU A 185 20.40 2.47 -12.70
CA GLU A 185 20.20 3.89 -12.82
C GLU A 185 19.81 4.43 -11.44
N GLY A 186 20.81 4.94 -10.70
CA GLY A 186 20.67 5.20 -9.27
C GLY A 186 20.51 3.89 -8.48
N SER A 187 19.41 3.71 -7.78
CA SER A 187 19.02 2.46 -7.11
C SER A 187 18.06 1.59 -7.95
N ARG A 188 17.83 1.94 -9.22
CA ARG A 188 16.90 1.21 -10.10
C ARG A 188 17.68 0.22 -10.97
N PRO A 189 17.37 -1.09 -10.88
CA PRO A 189 17.85 -2.02 -11.88
C PRO A 189 17.19 -1.70 -13.23
N VAL A 190 18.00 -1.60 -14.29
CA VAL A 190 17.56 -1.43 -15.68
C VAL A 190 18.14 -2.55 -16.51
N LEU A 191 17.34 -3.07 -17.47
CA LEU A 191 17.73 -4.12 -18.42
C LEU A 191 17.74 -3.53 -19.83
#